data_40786986120cfed991a5a42350ce500c
#
_entry.id   40786986120cfed991a5a42350ce500c
#
_cell.length_a   1.000
_cell.length_b   1.000
_cell.length_c   1.000
_cell.angle_alpha   90.00
_cell.angle_beta   90.00
_cell.angle_gamma   90.00
#
_symmetry.space_group_name_H-M   'P 1'
#
loop_
_entity.id
_entity.type
_entity.pdbx_description
1 polymer ?
#
loop_
_entity_poly.entity_id
_entity_poly.type
_entity_poly.pdbx_seq_one_letter_code
_entity_poly.pdbx_strand_id
1 'polypeptide(L)'
;MDEILSEAEVTMLLDTYMYFNYGEATDGQSVKEIINTLPSDVMSEHKKEYAILSDAINNPQVGDLKITCQAKDMGYNKGTNAATFINEADDKVYVIFRGTGDGEWYDNGSGLSKAETAQQKEAVEYFDEVVKTLNINDQTKLYAGGHSKGGNKVQYITMESKNSDLITATYSVDGQAHSDAAIKKWKNSYSQDEYAKRVSKIYGINGANDFISVLGTSIILKENISYIDTPIEGNNIIGFHDITNMYAKRSVDENGNEELKYSAQRNDYVLRRGDFADWVRELSEDVMAMPTPVRSANAHALMQLMEFTKGSPVGVHGELATAMDFKVFGLTGLVTILTSAFSSKEGLKVLEDFNKKNEFAQSFEGATDIKVNYVALRETADNLMDASNKLSQTLASMGAVGAALPLYLDGSIYRKPNFDNSLIKLKELQLKLKKLSNSEQKIAQLYESFDNMTL
;
A
#
# COMPACT_ATOMS: atom_id res chain seq x y z
N MET A 1 22.01 -22.75 19.67
CA MET A 1 22.81 -21.70 19.01
C MET A 1 21.78 -20.72 18.51
N ASP A 2 21.80 -19.53 19.05
CA ASP A 2 20.87 -18.49 18.60
C ASP A 2 21.20 -18.19 17.14
N GLU A 3 20.21 -18.27 16.28
CA GLU A 3 20.34 -17.97 14.85
C GLU A 3 20.72 -16.50 14.71
N ILE A 4 21.78 -16.20 13.97
CA ILE A 4 22.20 -14.81 13.73
C ILE A 4 21.26 -14.24 12.69
N LEU A 5 20.44 -13.26 13.10
CA LEU A 5 19.56 -12.53 12.21
C LEU A 5 20.35 -11.54 11.35
N SER A 6 19.97 -11.42 10.09
CA SER A 6 20.43 -10.31 9.24
C SER A 6 19.81 -8.98 9.69
N GLU A 7 20.44 -7.86 9.35
CA GLU A 7 19.89 -6.53 9.66
C GLU A 7 18.52 -6.27 9.03
N ALA A 8 18.27 -6.91 7.90
CA ALA A 8 16.96 -6.90 7.25
C ALA A 8 15.89 -7.59 8.12
N GLU A 9 16.21 -8.75 8.69
CA GLU A 9 15.30 -9.49 9.57
C GLU A 9 15.05 -8.75 10.89
N VAL A 10 16.09 -8.17 11.48
CA VAL A 10 15.94 -7.31 12.66
C VAL A 10 15.00 -6.14 12.34
N THR A 11 15.21 -5.46 11.20
CA THR A 11 14.37 -4.34 10.79
C THR A 11 12.92 -4.75 10.59
N MET A 12 12.64 -5.88 9.92
CA MET A 12 11.28 -6.39 9.72
C MET A 12 10.57 -6.71 11.06
N LEU A 13 11.29 -7.25 12.05
CA LEU A 13 10.74 -7.50 13.38
C LEU A 13 10.44 -6.20 14.11
N LEU A 14 11.29 -5.19 13.98
CA LEU A 14 11.04 -3.86 14.51
C LEU A 14 9.87 -3.15 13.80
N ASP A 15 9.73 -3.34 12.48
CA ASP A 15 8.54 -2.87 11.74
C ASP A 15 7.26 -3.53 12.28
N THR A 16 7.31 -4.83 12.59
CA THR A 16 6.19 -5.54 13.23
C THR A 16 5.87 -4.95 14.61
N TYR A 17 6.89 -4.62 15.41
CA TYR A 17 6.72 -3.96 16.70
C TYR A 17 5.97 -2.61 16.57
N MET A 18 6.23 -1.84 15.53
CA MET A 18 5.61 -0.52 15.35
C MET A 18 4.09 -0.58 15.20
N TYR A 19 3.50 -1.75 14.95
CA TYR A 19 2.05 -1.93 14.82
C TYR A 19 1.33 -2.17 16.15
N PHE A 20 2.03 -2.42 17.25
CA PHE A 20 1.39 -2.51 18.57
C PHE A 20 0.67 -1.24 19.01
N ASN A 21 1.01 -0.10 18.44
CA ASN A 21 0.47 1.21 18.85
C ASN A 21 0.53 1.43 20.39
N TYR A 22 1.52 0.82 21.03
CA TYR A 22 1.70 0.83 22.48
C TYR A 22 2.38 2.12 22.93
N GLY A 23 1.55 3.08 23.37
CA GLY A 23 1.98 4.43 23.73
C GLY A 23 2.73 4.55 25.06
N GLU A 24 2.90 3.48 25.84
CA GLU A 24 3.46 3.54 27.20
C GLU A 24 4.93 3.14 27.29
N ALA A 25 5.55 2.71 26.19
CA ALA A 25 6.98 2.46 26.16
C ALA A 25 7.76 3.75 26.45
N THR A 26 8.73 3.67 27.36
CA THR A 26 9.59 4.80 27.76
C THR A 26 11.00 4.62 27.26
N ASP A 27 11.67 5.72 26.96
CA ASP A 27 13.05 5.72 26.49
C ASP A 27 13.97 4.91 27.42
N GLY A 28 14.81 4.07 26.83
CA GLY A 28 15.76 3.21 27.55
C GLY A 28 15.23 1.81 27.89
N GLN A 29 13.92 1.54 27.74
CA GLN A 29 13.41 0.18 27.89
C GLN A 29 13.87 -0.70 26.72
N SER A 30 14.19 -1.96 27.02
CA SER A 30 14.47 -2.95 25.98
C SER A 30 13.15 -3.47 25.33
N VAL A 31 13.23 -3.89 24.08
CA VAL A 31 12.09 -4.51 23.40
C VAL A 31 11.55 -5.70 24.21
N LYS A 32 12.45 -6.49 24.82
CA LYS A 32 12.09 -7.61 25.68
C LYS A 32 11.31 -7.17 26.93
N GLU A 33 11.72 -6.11 27.60
CA GLU A 33 10.99 -5.56 28.75
C GLU A 33 9.60 -5.10 28.33
N ILE A 34 9.49 -4.38 27.22
CA ILE A 34 8.21 -3.88 26.72
C ILE A 34 7.26 -5.03 26.40
N ILE A 35 7.69 -6.02 25.60
CA ILE A 35 6.85 -7.14 25.19
C ILE A 35 6.40 -7.98 26.38
N ASN A 36 7.27 -8.20 27.38
CA ASN A 36 6.92 -8.98 28.58
C ASN A 36 5.97 -8.23 29.55
N THR A 37 5.79 -6.94 29.38
CA THR A 37 4.93 -6.11 30.26
C THR A 37 3.68 -5.60 29.56
N LEU A 38 3.43 -6.05 28.29
CA LEU A 38 2.24 -5.64 27.56
C LEU A 38 0.95 -6.01 28.32
N PRO A 39 -0.02 -5.09 28.37
CA PRO A 39 -1.36 -5.39 28.90
C PRO A 39 -2.07 -6.48 28.12
N SER A 40 -2.92 -7.26 28.79
CA SER A 40 -3.62 -8.40 28.17
C SER A 40 -4.58 -8.01 27.06
N ASP A 41 -5.16 -6.82 27.13
CA ASP A 41 -6.01 -6.25 26.07
C ASP A 41 -5.20 -5.95 24.82
N VAL A 42 -4.01 -5.32 24.95
CA VAL A 42 -3.09 -5.08 23.84
C VAL A 42 -2.64 -6.39 23.20
N MET A 43 -2.25 -7.39 24.01
CA MET A 43 -1.88 -8.72 23.49
C MET A 43 -3.06 -9.40 22.75
N SER A 44 -4.29 -9.18 23.23
CA SER A 44 -5.49 -9.76 22.61
C SER A 44 -5.88 -9.07 21.31
N GLU A 45 -5.67 -7.76 21.20
CA GLU A 45 -5.92 -6.96 19.99
C GLU A 45 -4.89 -7.27 18.91
N HIS A 46 -3.61 -7.44 19.28
CA HIS A 46 -2.47 -7.64 18.39
C HIS A 46 -1.89 -9.06 18.47
N LYS A 47 -2.74 -10.07 18.39
CA LYS A 47 -2.35 -11.49 18.61
C LYS A 47 -1.24 -11.97 17.68
N LYS A 48 -1.25 -11.55 16.44
CA LYS A 48 -0.26 -11.97 15.43
C LYS A 48 1.11 -11.36 15.72
N GLU A 49 1.14 -10.05 15.91
CA GLU A 49 2.34 -9.30 16.26
C GLU A 49 2.92 -9.81 17.59
N TYR A 50 2.06 -10.07 18.58
CA TYR A 50 2.49 -10.61 19.86
C TYR A 50 3.10 -12.01 19.72
N ALA A 51 2.49 -12.90 18.93
CA ALA A 51 3.03 -14.24 18.69
C ALA A 51 4.42 -14.17 18.05
N ILE A 52 4.63 -13.29 17.06
CA ILE A 52 5.91 -13.10 16.40
C ILE A 52 6.95 -12.53 17.38
N LEU A 53 6.62 -11.46 18.09
CA LEU A 53 7.58 -10.73 18.90
C LEU A 53 7.90 -11.41 20.21
N SER A 54 6.94 -12.14 20.82
CA SER A 54 7.21 -12.96 22.01
C SER A 54 8.22 -14.09 21.74
N ASP A 55 8.30 -14.54 20.50
CA ASP A 55 9.33 -15.47 20.03
C ASP A 55 10.66 -14.73 19.71
N ALA A 56 10.56 -13.61 19.00
CA ALA A 56 11.72 -12.79 18.57
C ALA A 56 12.58 -12.24 19.71
N ILE A 57 11.95 -11.84 20.84
CA ILE A 57 12.69 -11.27 22.00
C ILE A 57 13.62 -12.26 22.72
N ASN A 58 13.54 -13.54 22.40
CA ASN A 58 14.50 -14.53 22.88
C ASN A 58 15.87 -14.38 22.17
N ASN A 59 15.91 -13.75 21.00
CA ASN A 59 17.14 -13.41 20.30
C ASN A 59 17.66 -12.05 20.81
N PRO A 60 18.89 -11.96 21.35
CA PRO A 60 19.46 -10.71 21.88
C PRO A 60 19.55 -9.59 20.83
N GLN A 61 19.68 -9.92 19.53
CA GLN A 61 19.71 -8.91 18.45
C GLN A 61 18.40 -8.11 18.36
N VAL A 62 17.30 -8.61 18.92
CA VAL A 62 16.00 -7.93 18.98
C VAL A 62 15.64 -7.58 20.42
N GLY A 63 15.73 -8.57 21.33
CA GLY A 63 15.26 -8.43 22.70
C GLY A 63 16.00 -7.36 23.51
N ASP A 64 17.30 -7.21 23.29
CA ASP A 64 18.16 -6.28 24.02
C ASP A 64 18.21 -4.88 23.41
N LEU A 65 17.57 -4.65 22.24
CA LEU A 65 17.48 -3.31 21.66
C LEU A 65 16.67 -2.39 22.56
N LYS A 66 17.20 -1.21 22.82
CA LYS A 66 16.53 -0.19 23.65
C LYS A 66 15.82 0.83 22.76
N ILE A 67 14.55 1.11 23.08
CA ILE A 67 13.78 2.16 22.41
C ILE A 67 14.22 3.54 22.90
N THR A 68 14.28 4.51 21.99
CA THR A 68 14.56 5.91 22.28
C THR A 68 14.03 6.82 21.18
N CYS A 69 14.08 8.13 21.40
CA CYS A 69 13.70 9.14 20.42
C CYS A 69 12.36 8.84 19.75
N GLN A 70 11.34 8.45 20.51
CA GLN A 70 10.01 8.21 19.92
C GLN A 70 9.44 9.51 19.35
N ALA A 71 8.91 9.48 18.14
CA ALA A 71 8.42 10.67 17.43
C ALA A 71 7.37 11.45 18.24
N LYS A 72 6.48 10.76 18.96
CA LYS A 72 5.47 11.37 19.85
C LYS A 72 6.10 12.21 20.96
N ASP A 73 7.22 11.76 21.53
CA ASP A 73 7.90 12.40 22.65
C ASP A 73 8.80 13.56 22.18
N MET A 74 9.20 13.53 20.90
CA MET A 74 9.92 14.60 20.22
C MET A 74 8.99 15.68 19.63
N GLY A 75 7.67 15.56 19.81
CA GLY A 75 6.69 16.55 19.39
C GLY A 75 6.24 16.45 17.94
N TYR A 76 6.53 15.34 17.27
CA TYR A 76 6.05 15.07 15.92
C TYR A 76 4.59 14.61 15.92
N ASN A 77 3.90 14.88 14.81
CA ASN A 77 2.48 14.51 14.70
C ASN A 77 2.31 12.99 14.45
N LYS A 78 1.05 12.52 14.53
CA LYS A 78 0.72 11.09 14.37
C LYS A 78 1.18 10.50 13.04
N GLY A 79 1.23 11.28 11.97
CA GLY A 79 1.62 10.81 10.64
C GLY A 79 3.10 10.44 10.55
N THR A 80 3.98 10.99 11.38
CA THR A 80 5.39 10.60 11.44
C THR A 80 5.56 9.22 12.04
N ASN A 81 4.86 8.90 13.08
CA ASN A 81 4.87 7.67 13.87
C ASN A 81 6.14 6.80 13.67
N ALA A 82 7.17 7.12 14.43
CA ALA A 82 8.48 6.51 14.32
C ALA A 82 9.10 6.32 15.73
N ALA A 83 10.02 5.37 15.81
CA ALA A 83 10.85 5.17 16.99
C ALA A 83 12.27 4.77 16.56
N THR A 84 13.23 5.00 17.44
CA THR A 84 14.61 4.62 17.25
C THR A 84 14.95 3.51 18.23
N PHE A 85 15.67 2.51 17.76
CA PHE A 85 16.16 1.39 18.58
C PHE A 85 17.68 1.36 18.51
N ILE A 86 18.32 1.20 19.68
CA ILE A 86 19.78 1.23 19.80
C ILE A 86 20.32 -0.05 20.40
N ASN A 87 21.46 -0.49 19.87
CA ASN A 87 22.33 -1.47 20.51
C ASN A 87 23.67 -0.76 20.81
N GLU A 88 23.84 -0.36 22.07
CA GLU A 88 25.04 0.36 22.52
C GLU A 88 26.32 -0.49 22.41
N ALA A 89 26.20 -1.84 22.51
CA ALA A 89 27.34 -2.74 22.48
C ALA A 89 27.98 -2.86 21.08
N ASP A 90 27.15 -2.70 20.04
CA ASP A 90 27.55 -2.90 18.63
C ASP A 90 27.57 -1.61 17.81
N ASP A 91 27.34 -0.45 18.42
CA ASP A 91 27.17 0.86 17.78
C ASP A 91 26.10 0.82 16.65
N LYS A 92 24.99 0.11 16.88
CA LYS A 92 23.90 -0.01 15.93
C LYS A 92 22.71 0.85 16.30
N VAL A 93 22.16 1.54 15.32
CA VAL A 93 20.96 2.37 15.45
C VAL A 93 19.99 2.02 14.32
N TYR A 94 18.72 1.77 14.70
CA TYR A 94 17.62 1.50 13.77
C TYR A 94 16.56 2.58 13.93
N VAL A 95 16.30 3.35 12.89
CA VAL A 95 15.24 4.36 12.86
C VAL A 95 14.07 3.79 12.06
N ILE A 96 12.98 3.47 12.76
CA ILE A 96 11.88 2.69 12.21
C ILE A 96 10.60 3.54 12.11
N PHE A 97 9.99 3.51 10.93
CA PHE A 97 8.77 4.25 10.63
C PHE A 97 7.60 3.32 10.40
N ARG A 98 6.52 3.50 11.17
CA ARG A 98 5.27 2.78 10.97
C ARG A 98 4.61 3.14 9.62
N GLY A 99 3.87 2.19 9.08
CA GLY A 99 2.99 2.38 7.93
C GLY A 99 1.81 3.31 8.19
N THR A 100 0.84 3.26 7.29
CA THR A 100 -0.32 4.15 7.25
C THR A 100 -1.23 3.93 8.47
N GLY A 101 -1.53 5.01 9.18
CA GLY A 101 -2.56 5.06 10.22
C GLY A 101 -3.94 5.45 9.67
N ASP A 102 -4.89 5.66 10.59
CA ASP A 102 -6.25 6.07 10.24
C ASP A 102 -6.27 7.49 9.67
N GLY A 103 -6.94 7.65 8.53
CA GLY A 103 -7.03 8.93 7.82
C GLY A 103 -5.79 9.34 7.02
N GLU A 104 -4.74 8.50 7.00
CA GLU A 104 -3.48 8.82 6.33
C GLU A 104 -3.41 8.33 4.86
N TRP A 105 -4.37 7.51 4.40
CA TRP A 105 -4.37 6.95 3.05
C TRP A 105 -4.41 8.01 1.95
N TYR A 106 -4.98 9.18 2.24
CA TYR A 106 -4.97 10.30 1.30
C TYR A 106 -3.55 10.82 1.02
N ASP A 107 -2.65 10.84 2.02
CA ASP A 107 -1.24 11.21 1.82
C ASP A 107 -0.52 10.20 0.91
N ASN A 108 -0.88 8.90 0.97
CA ASN A 108 -0.37 7.88 0.05
C ASN A 108 -0.74 8.19 -1.41
N GLY A 109 -1.97 8.63 -1.67
CA GLY A 109 -2.39 9.12 -2.99
C GLY A 109 -1.60 10.35 -3.45
N SER A 110 -1.30 11.26 -2.52
CA SER A 110 -0.41 12.40 -2.79
C SER A 110 1.00 11.96 -3.19
N GLY A 111 1.54 10.91 -2.55
CA GLY A 111 2.85 10.34 -2.85
C GLY A 111 2.99 9.77 -4.27
N LEU A 112 1.88 9.39 -4.92
CA LEU A 112 1.83 8.92 -6.31
C LEU A 112 1.72 10.06 -7.34
N SER A 113 1.45 11.30 -6.90
CA SER A 113 1.19 12.40 -7.82
C SER A 113 2.08 13.62 -7.61
N LYS A 114 2.60 13.83 -6.40
CA LYS A 114 3.43 14.99 -6.00
C LYS A 114 4.89 14.59 -5.86
N ALA A 115 5.78 15.56 -5.96
CA ALA A 115 7.22 15.37 -5.74
C ALA A 115 7.55 15.05 -4.26
N GLU A 116 6.70 15.48 -3.35
CA GLU A 116 6.85 15.29 -1.91
C GLU A 116 5.51 15.40 -1.20
N THR A 117 5.39 14.77 -0.04
CA THR A 117 4.23 14.90 0.85
C THR A 117 4.63 15.53 2.19
N ALA A 118 3.64 15.97 2.97
CA ALA A 118 3.90 16.54 4.29
C ALA A 118 4.56 15.50 5.21
N GLN A 119 4.08 14.27 5.20
CA GLN A 119 4.62 13.19 6.03
C GLN A 119 6.07 12.82 5.64
N GLN A 120 6.41 12.87 4.36
CA GLN A 120 7.78 12.62 3.89
C GLN A 120 8.75 13.69 4.41
N LYS A 121 8.37 14.97 4.36
CA LYS A 121 9.19 16.07 4.89
C LYS A 121 9.41 15.93 6.38
N GLU A 122 8.35 15.71 7.13
CA GLU A 122 8.41 15.55 8.57
C GLU A 122 9.26 14.32 8.97
N ALA A 123 9.20 13.23 8.19
CA ALA A 123 10.05 12.07 8.39
C ALA A 123 11.55 12.39 8.23
N VAL A 124 11.91 13.24 7.26
CA VAL A 124 13.30 13.72 7.10
C VAL A 124 13.73 14.59 8.29
N GLU A 125 12.86 15.49 8.74
CA GLU A 125 13.14 16.35 9.90
C GLU A 125 13.36 15.53 11.17
N TYR A 126 12.48 14.54 11.43
CA TYR A 126 12.63 13.61 12.54
C TYR A 126 13.94 12.83 12.46
N PHE A 127 14.24 12.24 11.31
CA PHE A 127 15.47 11.47 11.10
C PHE A 127 16.72 12.32 11.34
N ASP A 128 16.77 13.54 10.80
CA ASP A 128 17.90 14.45 10.97
C ASP A 128 18.05 14.89 12.44
N GLU A 129 16.94 15.01 13.16
CA GLU A 129 16.98 15.32 14.61
C GLU A 129 17.45 14.14 15.44
N VAL A 130 17.06 12.91 15.12
CA VAL A 130 17.58 11.68 15.74
C VAL A 130 19.09 11.59 15.55
N VAL A 131 19.60 11.80 14.33
CA VAL A 131 21.05 11.81 14.05
C VAL A 131 21.79 12.80 14.93
N LYS A 132 21.23 14.00 15.11
CA LYS A 132 21.80 15.04 15.96
C LYS A 132 21.72 14.67 17.45
N THR A 133 20.58 14.21 17.91
CA THR A 133 20.31 13.91 19.34
C THR A 133 21.20 12.79 19.85
N LEU A 134 21.37 11.74 19.03
CA LEU A 134 22.21 10.58 19.39
C LEU A 134 23.68 10.76 18.98
N ASN A 135 24.07 11.92 18.43
CA ASN A 135 25.42 12.22 17.94
C ASN A 135 25.96 11.13 16.96
N ILE A 136 25.08 10.64 16.09
CA ILE A 136 25.41 9.60 15.10
C ILE A 136 26.50 10.11 14.15
N ASN A 137 27.51 9.27 13.90
CA ASN A 137 28.66 9.60 13.06
C ASN A 137 29.04 8.39 12.17
N ASP A 138 30.13 8.49 11.47
CA ASP A 138 30.62 7.49 10.49
C ASP A 138 31.04 6.14 11.11
N GLN A 139 31.18 6.05 12.42
CA GLN A 139 31.44 4.80 13.13
C GLN A 139 30.13 4.04 13.47
N THR A 140 29.02 4.76 13.54
CA THR A 140 27.69 4.20 13.86
C THR A 140 27.13 3.44 12.66
N LYS A 141 26.68 2.22 12.89
CA LYS A 141 25.90 1.46 11.89
C LYS A 141 24.44 1.90 11.93
N LEU A 142 24.09 2.82 11.06
CA LEU A 142 22.75 3.44 11.02
C LEU A 142 21.87 2.78 9.96
N TYR A 143 20.76 2.22 10.39
CA TYR A 143 19.75 1.59 9.56
C TYR A 143 18.44 2.38 9.61
N ALA A 144 17.81 2.54 8.45
CA ALA A 144 16.47 3.10 8.36
C ALA A 144 15.51 2.01 7.87
N GLY A 145 14.39 1.81 8.55
CA GLY A 145 13.42 0.78 8.20
C GLY A 145 11.98 1.28 8.26
N GLY A 146 11.10 0.63 7.50
CA GLY A 146 9.68 0.94 7.54
C GLY A 146 8.87 0.05 6.62
N HIS A 147 7.66 -0.29 7.09
CA HIS A 147 6.69 -1.05 6.33
C HIS A 147 5.67 -0.12 5.67
N SER A 148 5.20 -0.47 4.46
CA SER A 148 4.14 0.27 3.77
C SER A 148 4.50 1.74 3.53
N LYS A 149 3.74 2.69 4.06
CA LYS A 149 4.07 4.13 4.06
C LYS A 149 5.38 4.43 4.79
N GLY A 150 5.71 3.64 5.82
CA GLY A 150 7.03 3.71 6.48
C GLY A 150 8.16 3.40 5.50
N GLY A 151 8.00 2.37 4.67
CA GLY A 151 8.93 2.03 3.60
C GLY A 151 9.11 3.16 2.58
N ASN A 152 8.02 3.86 2.22
CA ASN A 152 8.09 5.05 1.37
C ASN A 152 8.86 6.21 2.05
N LYS A 153 8.63 6.43 3.37
CA LYS A 153 9.32 7.46 4.14
C LYS A 153 10.83 7.21 4.18
N VAL A 154 11.27 5.98 4.45
CA VAL A 154 12.72 5.68 4.55
C VAL A 154 13.43 5.76 3.20
N GLN A 155 12.76 5.37 2.10
CA GLN A 155 13.28 5.65 0.76
C GLN A 155 13.46 7.16 0.54
N TYR A 156 12.44 7.97 0.92
CA TYR A 156 12.49 9.42 0.78
C TYR A 156 13.58 10.06 1.66
N ILE A 157 13.75 9.59 2.90
CA ILE A 157 14.83 10.02 3.81
C ILE A 157 16.20 9.75 3.17
N THR A 158 16.41 8.57 2.62
CA THR A 158 17.68 8.19 1.97
C THR A 158 17.99 9.13 0.79
N MET A 159 16.95 9.61 0.09
CA MET A 159 17.11 10.55 -1.03
C MET A 159 17.26 11.99 -0.57
N GLU A 160 16.63 12.45 0.50
CA GLU A 160 16.51 13.90 0.82
C GLU A 160 17.27 14.32 2.08
N SER A 161 17.55 13.42 3.03
CA SER A 161 18.27 13.80 4.25
C SER A 161 19.67 14.32 3.94
N LYS A 162 20.06 15.37 4.64
CA LYS A 162 21.46 15.89 4.64
C LYS A 162 22.42 14.89 5.30
N ASN A 163 21.91 13.97 6.10
CA ASN A 163 22.67 12.93 6.78
C ASN A 163 22.62 11.57 6.04
N SER A 164 22.14 11.54 4.78
CA SER A 164 22.03 10.32 3.98
C SER A 164 23.35 9.54 3.89
N ASP A 165 24.49 10.21 3.94
CA ASP A 165 25.79 9.58 3.89
C ASP A 165 26.06 8.67 5.10
N LEU A 166 25.49 8.97 6.26
CA LEU A 166 25.62 8.17 7.48
C LEU A 166 24.78 6.89 7.44
N ILE A 167 23.77 6.82 6.57
CA ILE A 167 22.92 5.62 6.43
C ILE A 167 23.78 4.48 5.87
N THR A 168 23.84 3.38 6.62
CA THR A 168 24.49 2.13 6.21
C THR A 168 23.63 1.37 5.21
N ALA A 169 22.35 1.15 5.55
CA ALA A 169 21.35 0.56 4.66
C ALA A 169 19.94 1.03 5.04
N THR A 170 19.06 1.02 4.05
CA THR A 170 17.64 1.33 4.17
C THR A 170 16.82 0.12 3.74
N TYR A 171 15.93 -0.35 4.61
CA TYR A 171 15.05 -1.48 4.35
C TYR A 171 13.61 -1.00 4.20
N SER A 172 13.11 -1.08 2.98
CA SER A 172 11.72 -0.74 2.64
C SER A 172 10.92 -2.03 2.53
N VAL A 173 10.11 -2.31 3.56
CA VAL A 173 9.27 -3.52 3.62
C VAL A 173 7.90 -3.18 3.05
N ASP A 174 7.51 -3.84 1.96
CA ASP A 174 6.26 -3.56 1.21
C ASP A 174 6.02 -2.06 0.95
N GLY A 175 7.12 -1.32 0.80
CA GLY A 175 7.08 0.14 0.75
C GLY A 175 6.54 0.67 -0.57
N GLN A 176 5.53 1.54 -0.50
CA GLN A 176 5.04 2.28 -1.67
C GLN A 176 6.18 3.01 -2.39
N ALA A 177 6.23 2.91 -3.72
CA ALA A 177 7.20 3.65 -4.52
C ALA A 177 6.79 5.13 -4.69
N HIS A 178 7.47 5.85 -5.56
CA HIS A 178 7.38 7.31 -5.69
C HIS A 178 6.68 7.75 -6.97
N SER A 179 6.27 9.03 -7.01
CA SER A 179 5.80 9.66 -8.22
C SER A 179 6.95 9.97 -9.18
N ASP A 180 6.66 10.05 -10.48
CA ASP A 180 7.63 10.54 -11.47
C ASP A 180 8.13 11.96 -11.18
N ALA A 181 7.30 12.77 -10.49
CA ALA A 181 7.69 14.12 -10.09
C ALA A 181 8.80 14.11 -9.04
N ALA A 182 8.74 13.18 -8.07
CA ALA A 182 9.80 12.99 -7.08
C ALA A 182 11.11 12.53 -7.75
N ILE A 183 11.02 11.52 -8.60
CA ILE A 183 12.20 10.99 -9.32
C ILE A 183 12.83 12.05 -10.20
N LYS A 184 12.03 12.83 -10.92
CA LYS A 184 12.52 13.94 -11.74
C LYS A 184 13.19 15.01 -10.87
N LYS A 185 12.63 15.33 -9.70
CA LYS A 185 13.24 16.26 -8.73
C LYS A 185 14.64 15.76 -8.36
N TRP A 186 14.80 14.51 -7.97
CA TRP A 186 16.10 13.95 -7.55
C TRP A 186 17.12 13.89 -8.68
N LYS A 187 16.72 13.44 -9.87
CA LYS A 187 17.61 13.40 -11.05
C LYS A 187 18.07 14.79 -11.51
N ASN A 188 17.31 15.84 -11.21
CA ASN A 188 17.69 17.21 -11.50
C ASN A 188 18.56 17.84 -10.38
N SER A 189 18.40 17.37 -9.14
CA SER A 189 19.09 17.94 -7.97
C SER A 189 20.45 17.30 -7.70
N TYR A 190 20.64 16.04 -8.09
CA TYR A 190 21.85 15.27 -7.83
C TYR A 190 22.63 15.00 -9.09
N SER A 191 23.98 14.88 -8.96
CA SER A 191 24.79 14.23 -10.00
C SER A 191 24.38 12.76 -10.16
N GLN A 192 24.73 12.18 -11.30
CA GLN A 192 24.45 10.76 -11.54
C GLN A 192 25.08 9.84 -10.46
N ASP A 193 26.31 10.16 -10.04
CA ASP A 193 27.02 9.39 -9.03
C ASP A 193 26.36 9.52 -7.64
N GLU A 194 25.97 10.73 -7.24
CA GLU A 194 25.29 10.95 -5.96
C GLU A 194 23.91 10.28 -5.95
N TYR A 195 23.16 10.36 -7.04
CA TYR A 195 21.89 9.64 -7.16
C TYR A 195 22.09 8.12 -7.03
N ALA A 196 23.06 7.56 -7.76
CA ALA A 196 23.37 6.14 -7.71
C ALA A 196 23.84 5.70 -6.32
N LYS A 197 24.68 6.51 -5.66
CA LYS A 197 25.15 6.26 -4.28
C LYS A 197 23.98 6.17 -3.29
N ARG A 198 23.02 7.08 -3.35
CA ARG A 198 21.85 7.08 -2.47
C ARG A 198 20.96 5.87 -2.74
N VAL A 199 20.64 5.61 -4.00
CA VAL A 199 19.80 4.48 -4.41
C VAL A 199 20.40 3.13 -4.06
N SER A 200 21.73 2.97 -4.15
CA SER A 200 22.42 1.71 -3.83
C SER A 200 22.27 1.25 -2.37
N LYS A 201 21.91 2.16 -1.46
CA LYS A 201 21.67 1.86 -0.05
C LYS A 201 20.27 1.31 0.25
N ILE A 202 19.34 1.36 -0.73
CA ILE A 202 17.94 1.02 -0.53
C ILE A 202 17.68 -0.43 -0.95
N TYR A 203 17.13 -1.21 -0.03
CA TYR A 203 16.73 -2.59 -0.20
C TYR A 203 15.22 -2.71 -0.05
N GLY A 204 14.57 -3.41 -0.99
CA GLY A 204 13.15 -3.74 -0.95
C GLY A 204 12.95 -5.18 -0.47
N ILE A 205 12.11 -5.36 0.53
CA ILE A 205 11.69 -6.68 1.02
C ILE A 205 10.18 -6.72 0.89
N ASN A 206 9.67 -7.47 -0.08
CA ASN A 206 8.27 -7.39 -0.44
C ASN A 206 7.59 -8.76 -0.31
N GLY A 207 6.35 -8.77 0.17
CA GLY A 207 5.48 -9.92 -0.01
C GLY A 207 5.32 -10.23 -1.50
N ALA A 208 5.34 -11.52 -1.87
CA ALA A 208 5.30 -11.91 -3.28
C ALA A 208 4.07 -11.34 -4.02
N ASN A 209 2.93 -11.27 -3.34
CA ASN A 209 1.70 -10.69 -3.89
C ASN A 209 1.32 -9.35 -3.23
N ASP A 210 2.28 -8.68 -2.59
CA ASP A 210 2.02 -7.34 -2.06
C ASP A 210 1.63 -6.35 -3.16
N PHE A 211 0.58 -5.59 -2.89
CA PHE A 211 -0.02 -4.67 -3.86
C PHE A 211 0.37 -3.20 -3.63
N ILE A 212 1.05 -2.89 -2.53
CA ILE A 212 1.49 -1.51 -2.21
C ILE A 212 2.88 -1.23 -2.77
N SER A 213 3.81 -2.17 -2.67
CA SER A 213 5.19 -2.00 -3.15
C SER A 213 5.32 -1.79 -4.67
N VAL A 214 4.27 -2.15 -5.41
CA VAL A 214 4.21 -1.99 -6.86
C VAL A 214 3.52 -0.69 -7.32
N LEU A 215 3.02 0.12 -6.38
CA LEU A 215 2.36 1.40 -6.68
C LEU A 215 3.39 2.52 -6.86
N GLY A 216 3.31 3.21 -7.99
CA GLY A 216 4.25 4.27 -8.37
C GLY A 216 5.47 3.75 -9.13
N THR A 217 6.52 4.56 -9.18
CA THR A 217 7.77 4.23 -9.88
C THR A 217 8.86 3.92 -8.87
N SER A 218 9.36 2.69 -8.89
CA SER A 218 10.41 2.26 -7.96
C SER A 218 11.76 2.89 -8.31
N ILE A 219 12.49 3.30 -7.26
CA ILE A 219 13.90 3.70 -7.33
C ILE A 219 14.85 2.59 -6.88
N ILE A 220 14.31 1.51 -6.30
CA ILE A 220 15.11 0.41 -5.76
C ILE A 220 15.70 -0.38 -6.92
N LEU A 221 17.00 -0.66 -6.84
CA LEU A 221 17.69 -1.50 -7.84
C LEU A 221 17.11 -2.91 -7.83
N LYS A 222 16.97 -3.52 -9.00
CA LYS A 222 16.35 -4.86 -9.13
C LYS A 222 17.05 -5.92 -8.30
N GLU A 223 18.37 -5.86 -8.24
CA GLU A 223 19.22 -6.74 -7.45
C GLU A 223 19.08 -6.56 -5.93
N ASN A 224 18.53 -5.43 -5.49
CA ASN A 224 18.26 -5.11 -4.10
C ASN A 224 16.81 -5.44 -3.69
N ILE A 225 16.02 -6.07 -4.56
CA ILE A 225 14.63 -6.44 -4.25
C ILE A 225 14.55 -7.94 -3.97
N SER A 226 14.00 -8.28 -2.81
CA SER A 226 13.67 -9.65 -2.42
C SER A 226 12.18 -9.82 -2.25
N TYR A 227 11.68 -11.04 -2.50
CA TYR A 227 10.26 -11.38 -2.33
C TYR A 227 10.13 -12.50 -1.32
N ILE A 228 9.16 -12.39 -0.40
CA ILE A 228 8.85 -13.37 0.63
C ILE A 228 7.47 -13.94 0.35
N ASP A 229 7.28 -15.24 0.55
CA ASP A 229 5.96 -15.87 0.49
C ASP A 229 5.06 -15.31 1.61
N THR A 230 3.85 -14.91 1.24
CA THR A 230 2.85 -14.34 2.17
C THR A 230 1.54 -15.12 2.04
N PRO A 231 1.34 -16.16 2.84
CA PRO A 231 0.07 -16.89 2.87
C PRO A 231 -1.04 -15.99 3.43
N ILE A 232 -2.22 -16.12 2.88
CA ILE A 232 -3.42 -15.41 3.34
C ILE A 232 -4.50 -16.39 3.77
N GLU A 233 -5.38 -15.97 4.66
CA GLU A 233 -6.58 -16.70 5.05
C GLU A 233 -7.66 -16.50 4.00
N GLY A 234 -8.20 -17.58 3.48
CA GLY A 234 -9.27 -17.54 2.47
C GLY A 234 -8.93 -16.63 1.28
N ASN A 235 -9.80 -15.67 1.00
CA ASN A 235 -9.67 -14.71 -0.10
C ASN A 235 -9.34 -13.29 0.38
N ASN A 236 -8.79 -13.15 1.59
CA ASN A 236 -8.43 -11.83 2.14
C ASN A 236 -7.18 -11.26 1.46
N ILE A 237 -7.35 -10.61 0.30
CA ILE A 237 -6.25 -9.99 -0.47
C ILE A 237 -5.50 -8.91 0.32
N ILE A 238 -6.13 -8.26 1.31
CA ILE A 238 -5.47 -7.28 2.17
C ILE A 238 -4.36 -7.95 2.96
N GLY A 239 -4.51 -9.24 3.28
CA GLY A 239 -3.48 -10.03 3.93
C GLY A 239 -2.17 -10.13 3.16
N PHE A 240 -2.14 -9.90 1.84
CA PHE A 240 -0.89 -9.84 1.09
C PHE A 240 0.01 -8.65 1.48
N HIS A 241 -0.59 -7.61 2.08
CA HIS A 241 0.12 -6.43 2.59
C HIS A 241 0.31 -6.46 4.12
N ASP A 242 -0.20 -7.46 4.81
CA ASP A 242 -0.02 -7.60 6.25
C ASP A 242 1.38 -8.15 6.55
N ILE A 243 2.27 -7.34 7.14
CA ILE A 243 3.64 -7.74 7.45
C ILE A 243 3.70 -9.02 8.30
N THR A 244 2.70 -9.27 9.14
CA THR A 244 2.66 -10.49 9.96
C THR A 244 2.57 -11.76 9.12
N ASN A 245 2.00 -11.68 7.91
CA ASN A 245 1.91 -12.83 7.01
C ASN A 245 3.26 -13.21 6.37
N MET A 246 4.29 -12.37 6.45
CA MET A 246 5.66 -12.74 6.14
C MET A 246 6.26 -13.73 7.17
N TYR A 247 5.60 -13.87 8.32
CA TYR A 247 5.96 -14.75 9.44
C TYR A 247 4.92 -15.86 9.69
N ALA A 248 3.95 -16.02 8.79
CA ALA A 248 2.85 -16.94 8.93
C ALA A 248 3.10 -18.23 8.15
N LYS A 249 2.96 -19.38 8.79
CA LYS A 249 3.02 -20.70 8.14
C LYS A 249 1.66 -21.36 8.15
N ARG A 250 1.25 -21.95 7.03
CA ARG A 250 0.03 -22.76 6.95
C ARG A 250 0.19 -23.99 7.83
N SER A 251 -0.82 -24.26 8.63
CA SER A 251 -0.96 -25.46 9.43
C SER A 251 -2.41 -25.95 9.42
N VAL A 252 -2.65 -27.11 9.98
CA VAL A 252 -4.00 -27.67 10.10
C VAL A 252 -4.29 -27.82 11.60
N ASP A 253 -5.45 -27.33 12.04
CA ASP A 253 -5.88 -27.46 13.43
C ASP A 253 -6.28 -28.92 13.77
N GLU A 254 -6.61 -29.20 15.03
CA GLU A 254 -7.03 -30.52 15.51
C GLU A 254 -8.35 -30.99 14.88
N ASN A 255 -9.13 -30.10 14.26
CA ASN A 255 -10.38 -30.40 13.58
C ASN A 255 -10.20 -30.55 12.06
N GLY A 256 -8.99 -30.39 11.55
CA GLY A 256 -8.68 -30.51 10.13
C GLY A 256 -8.87 -29.21 9.33
N ASN A 257 -9.11 -28.05 9.98
CA ASN A 257 -9.23 -26.76 9.31
C ASN A 257 -7.85 -26.14 9.08
N GLU A 258 -7.68 -25.48 7.94
CA GLU A 258 -6.48 -24.67 7.67
C GLU A 258 -6.44 -23.45 8.59
N GLU A 259 -5.27 -23.21 9.20
CA GLU A 259 -4.99 -22.04 10.01
C GLU A 259 -3.60 -21.47 9.70
N LEU A 260 -3.35 -20.21 10.07
CA LEU A 260 -2.03 -19.59 10.01
C LEU A 260 -1.42 -19.55 11.41
N LYS A 261 -0.19 -20.06 11.55
CA LYS A 261 0.63 -19.97 12.76
C LYS A 261 1.74 -18.97 12.56
N TYR A 262 1.95 -18.13 13.57
CA TYR A 262 2.89 -17.01 13.54
C TYR A 262 4.06 -17.29 14.47
N SER A 263 5.30 -17.00 14.01
CA SER A 263 6.54 -17.10 14.79
C SER A 263 7.55 -16.07 14.30
N ALA A 264 8.65 -15.89 15.01
CA ALA A 264 9.72 -14.97 14.57
C ALA A 264 10.46 -15.44 13.30
N GLN A 265 10.27 -16.69 12.90
CA GLN A 265 10.86 -17.23 11.69
C GLN A 265 10.06 -16.77 10.46
N ARG A 266 10.64 -15.86 9.68
CA ARG A 266 10.04 -15.44 8.41
C ARG A 266 9.86 -16.62 7.43
N ASN A 267 8.98 -16.43 6.47
CA ASN A 267 8.80 -17.35 5.36
C ASN A 267 9.98 -17.33 4.38
N ASP A 268 9.99 -18.30 3.48
CA ASP A 268 11.04 -18.43 2.48
C ASP A 268 11.01 -17.30 1.45
N TYR A 269 12.19 -16.96 0.94
CA TYR A 269 12.29 -16.10 -0.22
C TYR A 269 11.80 -16.85 -1.47
N VAL A 270 11.07 -16.14 -2.32
CA VAL A 270 10.63 -16.63 -3.61
C VAL A 270 11.31 -15.87 -4.76
N LEU A 271 11.40 -16.51 -5.92
CA LEU A 271 12.22 -15.99 -7.01
C LEU A 271 11.66 -14.74 -7.69
N ARG A 272 10.34 -14.50 -7.57
CA ARG A 272 9.65 -13.41 -8.28
C ARG A 272 8.37 -13.01 -7.59
N ARG A 273 7.81 -11.87 -8.01
CA ARG A 273 6.46 -11.46 -7.65
C ARG A 273 5.42 -12.48 -8.12
N GLY A 274 4.30 -12.51 -7.42
CA GLY A 274 3.11 -13.26 -7.80
C GLY A 274 2.24 -12.52 -8.82
N ASP A 275 1.31 -13.25 -9.42
CA ASP A 275 0.45 -12.74 -10.49
C ASP A 275 -0.46 -11.57 -10.02
N PHE A 276 -0.89 -11.57 -8.76
CA PHE A 276 -1.69 -10.48 -8.21
C PHE A 276 -0.91 -9.16 -8.14
N ALA A 277 0.32 -9.18 -7.61
CA ALA A 277 1.16 -7.99 -7.57
C ALA A 277 1.56 -7.52 -8.98
N ASP A 278 1.77 -8.44 -9.93
CA ASP A 278 2.06 -8.07 -11.32
C ASP A 278 0.86 -7.36 -11.98
N TRP A 279 -0.36 -7.81 -11.73
CA TRP A 279 -1.56 -7.10 -12.22
C TRP A 279 -1.70 -5.70 -11.57
N VAL A 280 -1.51 -5.58 -10.26
CA VAL A 280 -1.60 -4.28 -9.59
C VAL A 280 -0.50 -3.32 -10.06
N ARG A 281 0.69 -3.85 -10.42
CA ARG A 281 1.73 -3.04 -11.07
C ARG A 281 1.27 -2.47 -12.41
N GLU A 282 0.59 -3.26 -13.25
CA GLU A 282 0.03 -2.76 -14.52
C GLU A 282 -1.04 -1.69 -14.29
N LEU A 283 -1.94 -1.89 -13.31
CA LEU A 283 -2.89 -0.87 -12.88
C LEU A 283 -2.17 0.42 -12.45
N SER A 284 -1.09 0.29 -11.69
CA SER A 284 -0.28 1.44 -11.27
C SER A 284 0.36 2.16 -12.46
N GLU A 285 0.93 1.42 -13.42
CA GLU A 285 1.52 1.98 -14.64
C GLU A 285 0.48 2.75 -15.46
N ASP A 286 -0.73 2.21 -15.62
CA ASP A 286 -1.85 2.87 -16.30
C ASP A 286 -2.21 4.21 -15.62
N VAL A 287 -2.32 4.20 -14.28
CA VAL A 287 -2.59 5.42 -13.50
C VAL A 287 -1.46 6.43 -13.61
N MET A 288 -0.20 5.97 -13.52
CA MET A 288 0.98 6.83 -13.63
C MET A 288 1.14 7.46 -15.01
N ALA A 289 0.68 6.79 -16.07
CA ALA A 289 0.67 7.31 -17.44
C ALA A 289 -0.39 8.40 -17.69
N MET A 290 -1.37 8.57 -16.77
CA MET A 290 -2.41 9.59 -16.90
C MET A 290 -1.86 11.03 -16.74
N PRO A 291 -2.50 12.03 -17.36
CA PRO A 291 -2.20 13.45 -17.09
C PRO A 291 -2.35 13.76 -15.59
N THR A 292 -1.50 14.65 -15.07
CA THR A 292 -1.38 14.92 -13.62
C THR A 292 -2.70 15.12 -12.86
N PRO A 293 -3.69 15.91 -13.32
CA PRO A 293 -4.94 16.07 -12.58
C PRO A 293 -5.74 14.76 -12.49
N VAL A 294 -5.80 14.00 -13.58
CA VAL A 294 -6.53 12.72 -13.63
C VAL A 294 -5.81 11.66 -12.82
N ARG A 295 -4.50 11.58 -12.94
CA ARG A 295 -3.64 10.70 -12.13
C ARG A 295 -3.84 10.95 -10.64
N SER A 296 -3.78 12.22 -10.22
CA SER A 296 -3.98 12.58 -8.82
C SER A 296 -5.35 12.12 -8.30
N ALA A 297 -6.42 12.35 -9.06
CA ALA A 297 -7.77 11.93 -8.67
C ALA A 297 -7.87 10.40 -8.54
N ASN A 298 -7.33 9.64 -9.50
CA ASN A 298 -7.37 8.18 -9.47
C ASN A 298 -6.48 7.61 -8.36
N ALA A 299 -5.27 8.16 -8.16
CA ALA A 299 -4.38 7.74 -7.08
C ALA A 299 -5.03 7.94 -5.70
N HIS A 300 -5.66 9.10 -5.45
CA HIS A 300 -6.37 9.34 -4.20
C HIS A 300 -7.58 8.42 -4.04
N ALA A 301 -8.34 8.15 -5.13
CA ALA A 301 -9.48 7.25 -5.08
C ALA A 301 -9.06 5.80 -4.76
N LEU A 302 -8.01 5.29 -5.37
CA LEU A 302 -7.47 3.95 -5.10
C LEU A 302 -6.99 3.83 -3.64
N MET A 303 -6.26 4.82 -3.15
CA MET A 303 -5.79 4.83 -1.77
C MET A 303 -6.94 4.95 -0.76
N GLN A 304 -7.93 5.79 -1.04
CA GLN A 304 -9.09 5.94 -0.15
C GLN A 304 -9.96 4.67 -0.09
N LEU A 305 -9.94 3.81 -1.12
CA LEU A 305 -10.58 2.49 -1.04
C LEU A 305 -10.03 1.65 0.12
N MET A 306 -8.74 1.76 0.42
CA MET A 306 -8.12 1.05 1.54
C MET A 306 -8.67 1.54 2.88
N GLU A 307 -8.93 2.85 3.02
CA GLU A 307 -9.60 3.38 4.22
C GLU A 307 -11.02 2.83 4.36
N PHE A 308 -11.75 2.70 3.25
CA PHE A 308 -13.12 2.21 3.24
C PHE A 308 -13.27 0.72 3.60
N THR A 309 -12.18 -0.05 3.61
CA THR A 309 -12.19 -1.45 4.09
C THR A 309 -12.25 -1.56 5.62
N LYS A 310 -12.07 -0.46 6.34
CA LYS A 310 -12.12 -0.42 7.82
C LYS A 310 -13.56 -0.31 8.32
N GLY A 311 -13.79 -0.75 9.54
CA GLY A 311 -15.12 -0.68 10.19
C GLY A 311 -15.60 0.74 10.47
N SER A 312 -14.67 1.69 10.62
CA SER A 312 -14.97 3.12 10.84
C SER A 312 -14.05 3.97 9.96
N PRO A 313 -14.33 4.02 8.63
CA PRO A 313 -13.47 4.73 7.70
C PRO A 313 -13.49 6.23 7.93
N VAL A 314 -12.31 6.84 7.83
CA VAL A 314 -12.10 8.28 8.00
C VAL A 314 -12.08 8.96 6.64
N GLY A 315 -12.74 10.10 6.52
CA GLY A 315 -12.73 10.94 5.32
C GLY A 315 -11.41 11.71 5.17
N VAL A 316 -11.32 12.46 4.08
CA VAL A 316 -10.09 13.19 3.69
C VAL A 316 -9.65 14.25 4.71
N HIS A 317 -10.59 14.76 5.51
CA HIS A 317 -10.34 15.80 6.52
C HIS A 317 -10.31 15.27 7.96
N GLY A 318 -10.29 13.95 8.14
CA GLY A 318 -10.21 13.32 9.45
C GLY A 318 -11.54 13.07 10.15
N GLU A 319 -12.68 13.45 9.54
CA GLU A 319 -14.04 13.10 9.99
C GLU A 319 -14.42 11.68 9.52
N LEU A 320 -15.48 11.11 10.07
CA LEU A 320 -16.04 9.84 9.55
C LEU A 320 -16.44 10.01 8.09
N ALA A 321 -16.09 9.01 7.27
CA ALA A 321 -16.40 9.02 5.85
C ALA A 321 -17.90 9.13 5.60
N THR A 322 -18.29 10.03 4.71
CA THR A 322 -19.68 10.29 4.33
C THR A 322 -20.12 9.42 3.16
N ALA A 323 -21.44 9.30 2.94
CA ALA A 323 -21.97 8.66 1.73
C ALA A 323 -21.47 9.30 0.42
N MET A 324 -21.07 10.59 0.47
CA MET A 324 -20.50 11.28 -0.69
C MET A 324 -19.07 10.84 -0.95
N ASP A 325 -18.26 10.63 0.10
CA ASP A 325 -16.90 10.10 -0.04
C ASP A 325 -16.91 8.71 -0.68
N PHE A 326 -17.80 7.82 -0.22
CA PHE A 326 -17.99 6.50 -0.83
C PHE A 326 -18.40 6.59 -2.31
N LYS A 327 -19.27 7.56 -2.69
CA LYS A 327 -19.64 7.75 -4.09
C LYS A 327 -18.49 8.27 -4.95
N VAL A 328 -17.75 9.26 -4.46
CA VAL A 328 -16.68 9.89 -5.23
C VAL A 328 -15.48 8.98 -5.33
N PHE A 329 -14.94 8.53 -4.20
CA PHE A 329 -13.71 7.74 -4.18
C PHE A 329 -13.98 6.26 -4.48
N GLY A 330 -15.06 5.69 -3.94
CA GLY A 330 -15.41 4.29 -4.13
C GLY A 330 -15.71 3.95 -5.59
N LEU A 331 -16.58 4.72 -6.25
CA LEU A 331 -16.91 4.49 -7.66
C LEU A 331 -15.72 4.77 -8.59
N THR A 332 -14.97 5.85 -8.35
CA THR A 332 -13.80 6.17 -9.18
C THR A 332 -12.73 5.09 -9.08
N GLY A 333 -12.39 4.65 -7.87
CA GLY A 333 -11.41 3.62 -7.63
C GLY A 333 -11.85 2.26 -8.20
N LEU A 334 -13.11 1.87 -7.97
CA LEU A 334 -13.65 0.62 -8.49
C LEU A 334 -13.65 0.58 -10.02
N VAL A 335 -14.08 1.66 -10.69
CA VAL A 335 -14.04 1.76 -12.15
C VAL A 335 -12.61 1.66 -12.69
N THR A 336 -11.65 2.29 -12.01
CA THR A 336 -10.24 2.23 -12.40
C THR A 336 -9.70 0.79 -12.29
N ILE A 337 -9.98 0.10 -11.18
CA ILE A 337 -9.60 -1.30 -10.95
C ILE A 337 -10.21 -2.21 -12.03
N LEU A 338 -11.52 -2.14 -12.23
CA LEU A 338 -12.23 -3.00 -13.21
C LEU A 338 -11.73 -2.75 -14.63
N THR A 339 -11.49 -1.49 -15.01
CA THR A 339 -10.99 -1.17 -16.35
C THR A 339 -9.62 -1.78 -16.59
N SER A 340 -8.71 -1.71 -15.61
CA SER A 340 -7.39 -2.34 -15.69
C SER A 340 -7.52 -3.88 -15.72
N ALA A 341 -8.31 -4.46 -14.83
CA ALA A 341 -8.50 -5.92 -14.76
C ALA A 341 -9.01 -6.52 -16.09
N PHE A 342 -9.95 -5.85 -16.75
CA PHE A 342 -10.47 -6.31 -18.04
C PHE A 342 -9.61 -5.94 -19.25
N SER A 343 -8.59 -5.11 -19.09
CA SER A 343 -7.68 -4.72 -20.17
C SER A 343 -6.37 -5.51 -20.19
N SER A 344 -6.03 -6.21 -19.11
CA SER A 344 -4.79 -6.97 -18.99
C SER A 344 -5.05 -8.49 -18.93
N LYS A 345 -4.08 -9.27 -19.41
CA LYS A 345 -4.13 -10.74 -19.35
C LYS A 345 -3.97 -11.23 -17.90
N GLU A 346 -3.12 -10.58 -17.16
CA GLU A 346 -2.84 -10.85 -15.76
C GLU A 346 -4.05 -10.54 -14.88
N GLY A 347 -4.72 -9.41 -15.12
CA GLY A 347 -5.96 -9.03 -14.44
C GLY A 347 -7.09 -10.03 -14.70
N LEU A 348 -7.27 -10.49 -15.94
CA LEU A 348 -8.24 -11.53 -16.26
C LEU A 348 -7.92 -12.84 -15.53
N LYS A 349 -6.66 -13.24 -15.47
CA LYS A 349 -6.23 -14.43 -14.73
C LYS A 349 -6.52 -14.31 -13.23
N VAL A 350 -6.22 -13.17 -12.63
CA VAL A 350 -6.54 -12.89 -11.21
C VAL A 350 -8.03 -12.99 -10.96
N LEU A 351 -8.87 -12.43 -11.83
CA LEU A 351 -10.33 -12.54 -11.72
C LEU A 351 -10.81 -14.01 -11.86
N GLU A 352 -10.24 -14.78 -12.79
CA GLU A 352 -10.54 -16.20 -12.94
C GLU A 352 -10.13 -17.01 -11.72
N ASP A 353 -8.95 -16.76 -11.15
CA ASP A 353 -8.46 -17.46 -9.96
C ASP A 353 -9.27 -17.06 -8.71
N PHE A 354 -9.72 -15.82 -8.63
CA PHE A 354 -10.63 -15.34 -7.59
C PHE A 354 -11.98 -16.07 -7.68
N ASN A 355 -12.52 -16.22 -8.89
CA ASN A 355 -13.76 -16.96 -9.13
C ASN A 355 -13.62 -18.46 -8.84
N LYS A 356 -12.45 -19.07 -9.08
CA LYS A 356 -12.20 -20.50 -8.78
C LYS A 356 -12.03 -20.77 -7.28
N LYS A 357 -11.42 -19.83 -6.54
CA LYS A 357 -11.18 -19.95 -5.09
C LYS A 357 -12.37 -19.55 -4.26
N ASN A 358 -13.22 -18.66 -4.75
CA ASN A 358 -14.49 -18.38 -4.12
C ASN A 358 -15.36 -19.62 -4.28
N GLU A 359 -15.80 -20.18 -3.16
CA GLU A 359 -16.82 -21.24 -3.06
C GLU A 359 -18.14 -20.86 -3.75
N PHE A 360 -18.20 -19.70 -4.39
CA PHE A 360 -19.22 -19.31 -5.33
C PHE A 360 -19.46 -20.35 -6.41
N ALA A 361 -18.44 -21.12 -6.78
CA ALA A 361 -18.58 -22.24 -7.72
C ALA A 361 -18.96 -23.55 -7.03
N GLN A 362 -18.83 -23.69 -5.70
CA GLN A 362 -19.17 -24.92 -4.97
C GLN A 362 -20.51 -24.88 -4.23
N SER A 363 -21.12 -23.69 -4.06
CA SER A 363 -22.45 -23.54 -3.44
C SER A 363 -23.60 -23.61 -4.44
N PHE A 364 -23.35 -24.00 -5.69
CA PHE A 364 -24.39 -24.17 -6.73
C PHE A 364 -25.16 -25.48 -6.64
N GLU A 365 -25.37 -26.00 -5.44
CA GLU A 365 -26.33 -27.11 -5.23
C GLU A 365 -27.75 -26.63 -4.85
N GLY A 366 -28.17 -25.44 -5.32
CA GLY A 366 -29.52 -24.97 -5.06
C GLY A 366 -29.97 -23.84 -5.99
N ALA A 367 -31.09 -24.00 -6.67
CA ALA A 367 -31.70 -23.04 -7.63
C ALA A 367 -31.98 -21.64 -7.05
N THR A 368 -31.93 -21.46 -5.73
CA THR A 368 -32.10 -20.18 -5.04
C THR A 368 -30.87 -19.29 -5.12
N ASP A 369 -29.65 -19.85 -5.16
CA ASP A 369 -28.41 -19.05 -5.14
C ASP A 369 -28.12 -18.44 -6.50
N ILE A 370 -28.53 -19.10 -7.60
CA ILE A 370 -28.41 -18.58 -8.97
C ILE A 370 -29.28 -17.32 -9.14
N LYS A 371 -30.49 -17.28 -8.57
CA LYS A 371 -31.38 -16.10 -8.64
C LYS A 371 -30.80 -14.86 -8.01
N VAL A 372 -30.08 -15.01 -6.90
CA VAL A 372 -29.42 -13.88 -6.23
C VAL A 372 -28.31 -13.30 -7.11
N ASN A 373 -27.56 -14.16 -7.81
CA ASN A 373 -26.41 -13.75 -8.61
C ASN A 373 -26.77 -12.97 -9.87
N TYR A 374 -27.79 -13.38 -10.61
CA TYR A 374 -28.15 -12.59 -11.82
C TYR A 374 -28.88 -11.29 -11.49
N VAL A 375 -29.54 -11.19 -10.35
CA VAL A 375 -30.08 -9.93 -9.83
C VAL A 375 -28.94 -8.97 -9.48
N ALA A 376 -27.92 -9.43 -8.77
CA ALA A 376 -26.73 -8.65 -8.46
C ALA A 376 -25.97 -8.22 -9.73
N LEU A 377 -25.83 -9.10 -10.72
CA LEU A 377 -25.24 -8.79 -12.01
C LEU A 377 -26.03 -7.70 -12.78
N ARG A 378 -27.36 -7.77 -12.77
CA ARG A 378 -28.21 -6.73 -13.37
C ARG A 378 -28.05 -5.40 -12.67
N GLU A 379 -28.08 -5.40 -11.34
CA GLU A 379 -27.88 -4.20 -10.54
C GLU A 379 -26.49 -3.57 -10.78
N THR A 380 -25.46 -4.38 -10.91
CA THR A 380 -24.13 -3.92 -11.29
C THR A 380 -24.11 -3.36 -12.72
N ALA A 381 -24.75 -4.03 -13.68
CA ALA A 381 -24.87 -3.56 -15.05
C ALA A 381 -25.60 -2.23 -15.15
N ASP A 382 -26.69 -2.06 -14.39
CA ASP A 382 -27.46 -0.82 -14.34
C ASP A 382 -26.63 0.32 -13.71
N ASN A 383 -25.87 0.04 -12.65
CA ASN A 383 -24.95 0.99 -12.02
C ASN A 383 -23.83 1.43 -12.99
N LEU A 384 -23.28 0.51 -13.77
CA LEU A 384 -22.29 0.82 -14.81
C LEU A 384 -22.88 1.67 -15.94
N MET A 385 -24.13 1.40 -16.35
CA MET A 385 -24.84 2.21 -17.34
C MET A 385 -25.10 3.63 -16.82
N ASP A 386 -25.50 3.76 -15.56
CA ASP A 386 -25.69 5.04 -14.89
C ASP A 386 -24.38 5.84 -14.78
N ALA A 387 -23.28 5.17 -14.44
CA ALA A 387 -21.96 5.78 -14.43
C ALA A 387 -21.53 6.25 -15.84
N SER A 388 -21.78 5.43 -16.87
CA SER A 388 -21.53 5.79 -18.26
C SER A 388 -22.34 7.02 -18.69
N ASN A 389 -23.61 7.09 -18.29
CA ASN A 389 -24.50 8.22 -18.61
C ASN A 389 -24.06 9.51 -17.89
N LYS A 390 -23.67 9.41 -16.60
CA LYS A 390 -23.13 10.54 -15.83
C LYS A 390 -21.81 11.03 -16.42
N LEU A 391 -20.95 10.13 -16.84
CA LEU A 391 -19.70 10.48 -17.53
C LEU A 391 -19.98 11.17 -18.87
N SER A 392 -21.02 10.74 -19.61
CA SER A 392 -21.46 11.40 -20.85
C SER A 392 -21.92 12.85 -20.62
N GLN A 393 -22.68 13.11 -19.55
CA GLN A 393 -23.09 14.46 -19.16
C GLN A 393 -21.90 15.34 -18.75
N THR A 394 -20.97 14.76 -18.00
CA THR A 394 -19.72 15.44 -17.60
C THR A 394 -18.87 15.78 -18.82
N LEU A 395 -18.73 14.87 -19.77
CA LEU A 395 -18.03 15.11 -21.03
C LEU A 395 -18.64 16.22 -21.87
N ALA A 396 -19.97 16.29 -21.92
CA ALA A 396 -20.68 17.37 -22.61
C ALA A 396 -20.42 18.72 -21.93
N SER A 397 -20.46 18.76 -20.60
CA SER A 397 -20.15 19.95 -19.81
C SER A 397 -18.67 20.40 -19.97
N MET A 398 -17.74 19.45 -19.94
CA MET A 398 -16.32 19.72 -20.20
C MET A 398 -16.06 20.19 -21.63
N GLY A 399 -16.78 19.67 -22.61
CA GLY A 399 -16.73 20.14 -24.00
C GLY A 399 -17.17 21.61 -24.13
N ALA A 400 -18.24 21.99 -23.44
CA ALA A 400 -18.71 23.37 -23.38
C ALA A 400 -17.71 24.30 -22.68
N VAL A 401 -17.12 23.87 -21.56
CA VAL A 401 -16.07 24.61 -20.85
C VAL A 401 -14.82 24.74 -21.73
N GLY A 402 -14.39 23.67 -22.40
CA GLY A 402 -13.25 23.72 -23.33
C GLY A 402 -13.44 24.61 -24.53
N ALA A 403 -14.69 24.79 -24.99
CA ALA A 403 -15.04 25.73 -26.05
C ALA A 403 -15.06 27.20 -25.56
N ALA A 404 -15.42 27.43 -24.30
CA ALA A 404 -15.51 28.77 -23.71
C ALA A 404 -14.16 29.27 -23.14
N LEU A 405 -13.26 28.37 -22.75
CA LEU A 405 -11.95 28.71 -22.15
C LEU A 405 -11.08 29.67 -22.98
N PRO A 406 -10.99 29.57 -24.33
CA PRO A 406 -10.23 30.52 -25.14
C PRO A 406 -10.75 31.96 -25.06
N LEU A 407 -12.00 32.17 -24.63
CA LEU A 407 -12.58 33.49 -24.46
C LEU A 407 -12.23 34.17 -23.13
N TYR A 408 -11.70 33.40 -22.15
CA TYR A 408 -11.45 33.86 -20.78
C TYR A 408 -9.98 33.82 -20.37
N LEU A 409 -9.12 33.10 -21.10
CA LEU A 409 -7.71 32.94 -20.75
C LEU A 409 -6.83 33.45 -21.88
N ASP A 410 -5.98 34.42 -21.56
CA ASP A 410 -4.90 34.86 -22.43
C ASP A 410 -4.02 33.68 -22.80
N GLY A 411 -3.80 33.44 -24.08
CA GLY A 411 -3.41 32.18 -24.71
C GLY A 411 -2.05 31.54 -24.31
N SER A 412 -1.42 31.97 -23.21
CA SER A 412 -0.09 31.52 -22.83
C SER A 412 -0.07 30.27 -21.90
N ILE A 413 -1.19 29.92 -21.23
CA ILE A 413 -1.21 28.88 -20.18
C ILE A 413 -2.02 27.63 -20.58
N TYR A 414 -2.91 27.74 -21.57
CA TYR A 414 -3.80 26.65 -21.96
C TYR A 414 -3.28 25.83 -23.14
N ARG A 415 -2.91 24.57 -22.88
CA ARG A 415 -2.54 23.62 -23.94
C ARG A 415 -3.78 22.81 -24.37
N LYS A 416 -4.52 23.36 -25.33
CA LYS A 416 -5.70 22.72 -25.96
C LYS A 416 -5.48 21.24 -26.33
N PRO A 417 -4.31 20.79 -26.87
CA PRO A 417 -4.09 19.39 -27.19
C PRO A 417 -4.17 18.44 -25.98
N ASN A 418 -3.78 18.88 -24.80
CA ASN A 418 -3.83 18.03 -23.59
C ASN A 418 -5.27 17.86 -23.08
N PHE A 419 -6.09 18.90 -23.21
CA PHE A 419 -7.50 18.84 -22.85
C PHE A 419 -8.29 17.95 -23.81
N ASP A 420 -8.05 18.11 -25.12
CA ASP A 420 -8.68 17.32 -26.17
C ASP A 420 -8.32 15.82 -26.04
N ASN A 421 -7.06 15.49 -25.71
CA ASN A 421 -6.62 14.13 -25.44
C ASN A 421 -7.29 13.53 -24.18
N SER A 422 -7.50 14.35 -23.15
CA SER A 422 -8.22 13.91 -21.94
C SER A 422 -9.70 13.64 -22.25
N LEU A 423 -10.34 14.47 -23.07
CA LEU A 423 -11.72 14.25 -23.53
C LEU A 423 -11.83 12.97 -24.36
N ILE A 424 -10.85 12.67 -25.23
CA ILE A 424 -10.83 11.44 -26.04
C ILE A 424 -10.73 10.23 -25.11
N LYS A 425 -9.80 10.21 -24.15
CA LYS A 425 -9.66 9.10 -23.19
C LYS A 425 -10.91 8.89 -22.32
N LEU A 426 -11.55 9.96 -21.88
CA LEU A 426 -12.80 9.88 -21.15
C LEU A 426 -13.96 9.34 -22.01
N LYS A 427 -14.01 9.67 -23.31
CA LYS A 427 -14.95 9.06 -24.26
C LYS A 427 -14.69 7.57 -24.46
N GLU A 428 -13.44 7.18 -24.56
CA GLU A 428 -13.05 5.76 -24.64
C GLU A 428 -13.47 5.00 -23.38
N LEU A 429 -13.24 5.58 -22.20
CA LEU A 429 -13.71 5.02 -20.92
C LEU A 429 -15.24 4.88 -20.89
N GLN A 430 -15.97 5.90 -21.28
CA GLN A 430 -17.44 5.85 -21.38
C GLN A 430 -17.91 4.70 -22.27
N LEU A 431 -17.28 4.52 -23.44
CA LEU A 431 -17.61 3.43 -24.35
C LEU A 431 -17.27 2.05 -23.76
N LYS A 432 -16.17 1.93 -23.01
CA LYS A 432 -15.81 0.70 -22.30
C LYS A 432 -16.82 0.36 -21.21
N LEU A 433 -17.24 1.33 -20.39
CA LEU A 433 -18.28 1.15 -19.36
C LEU A 433 -19.59 0.67 -19.98
N LYS A 434 -19.99 1.27 -21.09
CA LYS A 434 -21.20 0.85 -21.81
C LYS A 434 -21.12 -0.56 -22.37
N LYS A 435 -19.95 -0.94 -22.91
CA LYS A 435 -19.71 -2.32 -23.39
C LYS A 435 -19.74 -3.31 -22.23
N LEU A 436 -19.14 -2.98 -21.10
CA LEU A 436 -19.12 -3.83 -19.92
C LEU A 436 -20.55 -4.03 -19.36
N SER A 437 -21.32 -2.96 -19.17
CA SER A 437 -22.73 -3.03 -18.77
C SER A 437 -23.54 -3.96 -19.69
N ASN A 438 -23.40 -3.79 -21.02
CA ASN A 438 -24.08 -4.64 -21.98
C ASN A 438 -23.65 -6.11 -21.91
N SER A 439 -22.38 -6.37 -21.57
CA SER A 439 -21.87 -7.74 -21.41
C SER A 439 -22.43 -8.39 -20.15
N GLU A 440 -22.48 -7.67 -19.04
CA GLU A 440 -23.06 -8.17 -17.78
C GLU A 440 -24.57 -8.41 -17.92
N GLN A 441 -25.31 -7.52 -18.61
CA GLN A 441 -26.71 -7.77 -18.92
C GLN A 441 -26.93 -9.04 -19.75
N LYS A 442 -26.06 -9.29 -20.75
CA LYS A 442 -26.13 -10.54 -21.54
C LYS A 442 -25.82 -11.77 -20.70
N ILE A 443 -24.84 -11.67 -19.80
CA ILE A 443 -24.50 -12.75 -18.86
C ILE A 443 -25.69 -13.04 -17.95
N ALA A 444 -26.29 -12.00 -17.36
CA ALA A 444 -27.47 -12.11 -16.53
C ALA A 444 -28.65 -12.76 -17.28
N GLN A 445 -28.89 -12.36 -18.55
CA GLN A 445 -29.92 -12.97 -19.40
C GLN A 445 -29.64 -14.43 -19.73
N LEU A 446 -28.38 -14.80 -19.96
CA LEU A 446 -27.98 -16.20 -20.18
C LEU A 446 -28.27 -17.04 -18.94
N TYR A 447 -27.91 -16.60 -17.76
CA TYR A 447 -28.20 -17.30 -16.52
C TYR A 447 -29.72 -17.44 -16.28
N GLU A 448 -30.49 -16.39 -16.52
CA GLU A 448 -31.94 -16.42 -16.41
C GLU A 448 -32.59 -17.40 -17.42
N SER A 449 -32.03 -17.50 -18.64
CA SER A 449 -32.50 -18.45 -19.64
C SER A 449 -32.19 -19.91 -19.25
N PHE A 450 -31.03 -20.17 -18.61
CA PHE A 450 -30.71 -21.49 -18.09
C PHE A 450 -31.61 -21.89 -16.91
N ASP A 451 -31.91 -20.96 -16.02
CA ASP A 451 -32.81 -21.20 -14.86
C ASP A 451 -34.24 -21.54 -15.33
N ASN A 452 -34.69 -20.92 -16.42
CA ASN A 452 -36.00 -21.21 -17.01
C ASN A 452 -36.06 -22.48 -17.89
N MET A 453 -34.90 -23.08 -18.27
CA MET A 453 -34.82 -24.35 -19.00
C MET A 453 -34.77 -25.58 -18.09
N THR A 454 -34.48 -25.39 -16.81
CA THR A 454 -34.33 -26.48 -15.82
C THR A 454 -35.58 -26.66 -14.94
N LEU A 455 -36.64 -25.90 -15.19
CA LEU A 455 -38.00 -26.08 -14.61
C LEU A 455 -38.94 -26.70 -15.64
#